data_e24ad37c271af1ea9da893447de4f663
#
_entry.id   e24ad37c271af1ea9da893447de4f663
#
_cell.length_a   1.000
_cell.length_b   1.000
_cell.length_c   1.000
_cell.angle_alpha   90.00
_cell.angle_beta   90.00
_cell.angle_gamma   90.00
#
_symmetry.space_group_name_H-M   'P 1'
#
loop_
_entity.id
_entity.type
_entity.pdbx_description
1 polymer ?
#
loop_
_entity_poly.entity_id
_entity_poly.type
_entity_poly.pdbx_seq_one_letter_code
_entity_poly.pdbx_strand_id
1 'polypeptide(L)'
;MSNDVTWVRNVRFADGTTSDVELRNGVFGAFGAAPDGVEAIDGKGRLILPPLVEGHCHLDKTLLGCPWMGFVGGKNVKARIVEEKTLRRGLAMPVEERGALLLEAEIAAGTGYLRSHVDIDAEWKLANLEAVVALRERYRDRIDIQIVAFPQSGILASPGTEHLLDEAMRSGADIMGGLDPAYIDDDPVRHLDIVFGLADRYRAPVDIHLHEGGALGLFELGLIADRTEALSMQGQVTVSHAYCLADASAGDLVAIAERLARAQISILSSAPEERMPPVRALRAAGVNVFLGSDNVRDAWSPFGNGDMLDRAGIAARQQAFVGDEELSTVFDMVTQASARALQIEGYGIAPGNAASFVLVEAENLAQAIASRAMKRVTYRNGVKVGEAE
;
A
#
# COMPACT_ATOMS: atom_id res chain seq x y z
N MET A 1 23.68 -15.93 23.25
CA MET A 1 22.65 -15.86 22.15
C MET A 1 22.56 -17.27 21.62
N SER A 2 21.42 -17.96 21.78
CA SER A 2 21.20 -19.26 21.15
C SER A 2 21.22 -19.03 19.63
N ASN A 3 22.07 -19.77 18.91
CA ASN A 3 21.98 -19.80 17.44
C ASN A 3 20.71 -20.57 17.08
N ASP A 4 19.62 -19.87 16.95
CA ASP A 4 18.33 -20.46 16.60
C ASP A 4 18.33 -20.68 15.08
N VAL A 5 18.49 -21.92 14.67
CA VAL A 5 18.51 -22.35 13.26
C VAL A 5 17.37 -23.29 13.03
N THR A 6 16.44 -22.85 12.17
CA THR A 6 15.31 -23.65 11.72
C THR A 6 15.35 -23.74 10.20
N TRP A 7 14.77 -24.77 9.61
CA TRP A 7 14.64 -24.90 8.15
C TRP A 7 13.19 -24.94 7.73
N VAL A 8 12.91 -24.40 6.55
CA VAL A 8 11.63 -24.63 5.85
C VAL A 8 11.92 -25.61 4.74
N ARG A 9 11.40 -26.85 4.88
CA ARG A 9 11.64 -27.92 3.92
C ARG A 9 10.56 -27.96 2.84
N ASN A 10 10.94 -28.50 1.68
CA ASN A 10 10.01 -28.84 0.61
C ASN A 10 9.15 -27.62 0.20
N VAL A 11 9.80 -26.51 -0.14
CA VAL A 11 9.13 -25.32 -0.71
C VAL A 11 9.41 -25.20 -2.19
N ARG A 12 8.49 -24.61 -2.92
CA ARG A 12 8.62 -24.29 -4.34
C ARG A 12 8.77 -22.79 -4.51
N PHE A 13 9.74 -22.35 -5.30
CA PHE A 13 9.92 -20.96 -5.67
C PHE A 13 9.07 -20.58 -6.89
N ALA A 14 8.93 -19.26 -7.14
CA ALA A 14 8.13 -18.74 -8.27
C ALA A 14 8.67 -19.16 -9.64
N ASP A 15 9.96 -19.48 -9.77
CA ASP A 15 10.61 -20.01 -10.98
C ASP A 15 10.39 -21.52 -11.17
N GLY A 16 9.63 -22.17 -10.28
CA GLY A 16 9.33 -23.60 -10.31
C GLY A 16 10.38 -24.49 -9.65
N THR A 17 11.51 -23.95 -9.21
CA THR A 17 12.53 -24.72 -8.50
C THR A 17 12.04 -25.10 -7.10
N THR A 18 12.53 -26.23 -6.58
CA THR A 18 12.23 -26.68 -5.20
C THR A 18 13.51 -26.72 -4.39
N SER A 19 13.45 -26.31 -3.13
CA SER A 19 14.57 -26.33 -2.20
C SER A 19 14.09 -26.33 -0.77
N ASP A 20 15.02 -26.54 0.16
CA ASP A 20 14.84 -26.17 1.56
C ASP A 20 15.49 -24.81 1.80
N VAL A 21 15.02 -24.06 2.80
CA VAL A 21 15.47 -22.71 3.13
C VAL A 21 15.88 -22.66 4.60
N GLU A 22 17.12 -22.28 4.86
CA GLU A 22 17.61 -22.04 6.21
C GLU A 22 17.08 -20.71 6.76
N LEU A 23 16.59 -20.74 7.99
CA LEU A 23 16.24 -19.55 8.78
C LEU A 23 17.19 -19.50 9.96
N ARG A 24 17.97 -18.43 10.07
CA ARG A 24 18.96 -18.25 11.13
C ARG A 24 18.77 -16.90 11.83
N ASN A 25 18.37 -16.94 13.10
CA ASN A 25 18.14 -15.72 13.89
C ASN A 25 17.19 -14.72 13.20
N GLY A 26 16.11 -15.22 12.57
CA GLY A 26 15.11 -14.39 11.89
C GLY A 26 15.49 -13.86 10.51
N VAL A 27 16.63 -14.31 9.92
CA VAL A 27 17.05 -13.97 8.55
C VAL A 27 17.15 -15.23 7.69
N PHE A 28 17.04 -15.08 6.36
CA PHE A 28 17.30 -16.15 5.43
C PHE A 28 18.78 -16.49 5.39
N GLY A 29 19.10 -17.79 5.58
CA GLY A 29 20.45 -18.35 5.42
C GLY A 29 20.63 -19.01 4.05
N ALA A 30 21.20 -20.21 4.05
CA ALA A 30 21.46 -20.98 2.84
C ALA A 30 20.16 -21.55 2.22
N PHE A 31 20.19 -21.70 0.90
CA PHE A 31 19.16 -22.42 0.14
C PHE A 31 19.77 -23.72 -0.40
N GLY A 32 19.14 -24.85 -0.11
CA GLY A 32 19.65 -26.17 -0.46
C GLY A 32 19.06 -27.24 0.45
N ALA A 33 19.57 -28.47 0.37
CA ALA A 33 19.05 -29.57 1.20
C ALA A 33 19.34 -29.30 2.70
N ALA A 34 18.30 -29.36 3.52
CA ALA A 34 18.44 -29.27 4.97
C ALA A 34 19.19 -30.50 5.52
N PRO A 35 20.10 -30.33 6.49
CA PRO A 35 20.75 -31.44 7.16
C PRO A 35 19.75 -32.39 7.83
N ASP A 36 20.14 -33.66 8.00
CA ASP A 36 19.29 -34.60 8.73
C ASP A 36 19.17 -34.25 10.23
N GLY A 37 17.99 -34.46 10.79
CA GLY A 37 17.74 -34.28 12.22
C GLY A 37 17.64 -32.83 12.70
N VAL A 38 17.65 -31.83 11.82
CA VAL A 38 17.41 -30.42 12.20
C VAL A 38 15.92 -30.13 12.36
N GLU A 39 15.60 -29.18 13.23
CA GLU A 39 14.25 -28.64 13.35
C GLU A 39 13.81 -28.00 12.02
N ALA A 40 12.62 -28.34 11.57
CA ALA A 40 12.12 -27.85 10.28
C ALA A 40 10.60 -27.66 10.27
N ILE A 41 10.20 -26.62 9.56
CA ILE A 41 8.81 -26.38 9.13
C ILE A 41 8.62 -27.15 7.81
N ASP A 42 7.60 -28.00 7.74
CA ASP A 42 7.24 -28.66 6.48
C ASP A 42 6.46 -27.71 5.57
N GLY A 43 7.07 -27.27 4.48
CA GLY A 43 6.43 -26.44 3.46
C GLY A 43 5.39 -27.16 2.63
N LYS A 44 5.34 -28.51 2.66
CA LYS A 44 4.35 -29.36 1.96
C LYS A 44 4.29 -29.14 0.45
N GLY A 45 5.38 -28.79 -0.18
CA GLY A 45 5.44 -28.43 -1.59
C GLY A 45 4.74 -27.12 -1.96
N ARG A 46 4.37 -26.30 -0.97
CA ARG A 46 3.74 -24.99 -1.19
C ARG A 46 4.69 -24.02 -1.87
N LEU A 47 4.10 -23.08 -2.56
CA LEU A 47 4.81 -21.94 -3.12
C LEU A 47 5.26 -21.00 -2.00
N ILE A 48 6.55 -20.68 -1.93
CA ILE A 48 7.10 -19.67 -1.02
C ILE A 48 7.17 -18.33 -1.76
N LEU A 49 6.50 -17.31 -1.21
CA LEU A 49 6.45 -15.96 -1.76
C LEU A 49 6.97 -14.96 -0.72
N PRO A 50 7.53 -13.80 -1.15
CA PRO A 50 7.78 -12.71 -0.22
C PRO A 50 6.46 -12.23 0.38
N PRO A 51 6.47 -11.56 1.55
CA PRO A 51 5.27 -10.99 2.13
C PRO A 51 4.61 -10.03 1.14
N LEU A 52 3.29 -10.01 1.09
CA LEU A 52 2.57 -9.03 0.30
C LEU A 52 2.70 -7.64 0.95
N VAL A 53 2.60 -6.61 0.14
CA VAL A 53 2.68 -5.21 0.58
C VAL A 53 1.37 -4.52 0.25
N GLU A 54 0.66 -4.07 1.28
CA GLU A 54 -0.49 -3.17 1.13
C GLU A 54 0.01 -1.74 0.94
N GLY A 55 0.01 -1.29 -0.31
CA GLY A 55 0.61 0.01 -0.67
C GLY A 55 -0.19 1.22 -0.24
N HIS A 56 -1.49 1.05 0.06
CA HIS A 56 -2.39 2.14 0.38
C HIS A 56 -3.72 1.63 0.96
N CYS A 57 -3.98 1.89 2.21
CA CYS A 57 -5.26 1.66 2.86
C CYS A 57 -5.59 2.77 3.88
N HIS A 58 -6.73 2.65 4.54
CA HIS A 58 -7.21 3.56 5.57
C HIS A 58 -7.67 2.78 6.81
N LEU A 59 -6.75 2.49 7.74
CA LEU A 59 -7.07 1.77 8.98
C LEU A 59 -8.09 2.48 9.87
N ASP A 60 -8.13 3.82 9.80
CA ASP A 60 -9.06 4.64 10.58
C ASP A 60 -10.49 4.69 10.00
N LYS A 61 -10.68 4.26 8.74
CA LYS A 61 -11.98 4.38 8.04
C LYS A 61 -12.77 3.08 7.95
N THR A 62 -12.11 1.93 7.96
CA THR A 62 -12.81 0.63 7.79
C THR A 62 -13.98 0.47 8.77
N LEU A 63 -15.05 -0.17 8.31
CA LEU A 63 -16.24 -0.52 9.07
C LEU A 63 -16.28 -2.01 9.44
N LEU A 64 -15.15 -2.70 9.36
CA LEU A 64 -15.06 -4.09 9.80
C LEU A 64 -15.45 -4.21 11.27
N GLY A 65 -16.25 -5.23 11.58
CA GLY A 65 -16.83 -5.41 12.92
C GLY A 65 -18.09 -4.59 13.22
N CYS A 66 -18.36 -3.54 12.45
CA CYS A 66 -19.61 -2.79 12.57
C CYS A 66 -20.78 -3.55 11.90
N PRO A 67 -22.03 -3.31 12.32
CA PRO A 67 -23.20 -3.76 11.58
C PRO A 67 -23.13 -3.30 10.13
N TRP A 68 -23.72 -4.07 9.23
CA TRP A 68 -23.78 -3.66 7.82
C TRP A 68 -24.49 -2.33 7.67
N MET A 69 -23.78 -1.35 7.15
CA MET A 69 -24.32 -0.05 6.77
C MET A 69 -24.39 0.02 5.25
N GLY A 70 -25.55 0.39 4.71
CA GLY A 70 -25.70 0.56 3.27
C GLY A 70 -24.76 1.63 2.74
N PHE A 71 -24.17 1.39 1.57
CA PHE A 71 -23.37 2.38 0.89
C PHE A 71 -24.22 3.59 0.50
N VAL A 72 -23.77 4.78 0.85
CA VAL A 72 -24.40 6.04 0.46
C VAL A 72 -23.39 6.80 -0.39
N GLY A 73 -23.54 6.72 -1.72
CA GLY A 73 -22.63 7.33 -2.67
C GLY A 73 -22.87 8.84 -2.83
N GLY A 74 -21.93 9.67 -2.40
CA GLY A 74 -21.91 11.10 -2.73
C GLY A 74 -21.63 11.36 -4.20
N LYS A 75 -22.11 12.51 -4.72
CA LYS A 75 -21.99 12.88 -6.15
C LYS A 75 -20.57 13.25 -6.57
N ASN A 76 -19.69 13.62 -5.62
CA ASN A 76 -18.29 14.02 -5.83
C ASN A 76 -17.49 13.85 -4.53
N VAL A 77 -16.19 14.03 -4.59
CA VAL A 77 -15.27 13.85 -3.46
C VAL A 77 -15.68 14.70 -2.25
N LYS A 78 -15.97 15.99 -2.41
CA LYS A 78 -16.39 16.88 -1.30
C LYS A 78 -17.65 16.37 -0.59
N ALA A 79 -18.66 15.93 -1.35
CA ALA A 79 -19.90 15.38 -0.77
C ALA A 79 -19.63 14.06 -0.02
N ARG A 80 -18.79 13.18 -0.57
CA ARG A 80 -18.43 11.91 0.07
C ARG A 80 -17.67 12.12 1.38
N ILE A 81 -16.78 13.11 1.46
CA ILE A 81 -16.10 13.48 2.71
C ILE A 81 -17.10 13.87 3.81
N VAL A 82 -18.12 14.68 3.47
CA VAL A 82 -19.18 15.09 4.42
C VAL A 82 -20.01 13.89 4.89
N GLU A 83 -20.38 13.01 3.99
CA GLU A 83 -21.14 11.79 4.28
C GLU A 83 -20.35 10.83 5.15
N GLU A 84 -19.08 10.59 4.84
CA GLU A 84 -18.17 9.79 5.65
C GLU A 84 -18.07 10.30 7.07
N LYS A 85 -17.82 11.61 7.23
CA LYS A 85 -17.75 12.24 8.57
C LYS A 85 -19.05 12.05 9.36
N THR A 86 -20.18 12.23 8.70
CA THR A 86 -21.49 12.05 9.33
C THR A 86 -21.69 10.62 9.81
N LEU A 87 -21.30 9.64 9.00
CA LEU A 87 -21.35 8.24 9.36
C LEU A 87 -20.42 7.92 10.52
N ARG A 88 -19.17 8.35 10.45
CA ARG A 88 -18.13 8.04 11.46
C ARG A 88 -18.43 8.60 12.84
N ARG A 89 -19.09 9.78 12.93
CA ARG A 89 -19.56 10.35 14.23
C ARG A 89 -20.52 9.42 14.96
N GLY A 90 -21.28 8.61 14.24
CA GLY A 90 -22.25 7.67 14.82
C GLY A 90 -21.70 6.30 15.18
N LEU A 91 -20.41 6.03 14.92
CA LEU A 91 -19.82 4.72 15.19
C LEU A 91 -19.55 4.52 16.67
N ALA A 92 -20.08 3.42 17.22
CA ALA A 92 -19.80 3.03 18.61
C ALA A 92 -18.45 2.32 18.76
N MET A 93 -18.00 1.60 17.69
CA MET A 93 -16.73 0.87 17.69
C MET A 93 -15.57 1.83 17.38
N PRO A 94 -14.56 1.92 18.25
CA PRO A 94 -13.42 2.80 18.07
C PRO A 94 -12.52 2.39 16.88
N VAL A 95 -11.67 3.32 16.43
CA VAL A 95 -10.73 3.12 15.32
C VAL A 95 -9.82 1.93 15.59
N GLU A 96 -9.27 1.81 16.81
CA GLU A 96 -8.34 0.75 17.18
C GLU A 96 -8.96 -0.65 17.03
N GLU A 97 -10.24 -0.81 17.34
CA GLU A 97 -10.92 -2.11 17.22
C GLU A 97 -11.18 -2.44 15.75
N ARG A 98 -11.67 -1.47 14.97
CA ARG A 98 -11.96 -1.66 13.53
C ARG A 98 -10.67 -1.88 12.74
N GLY A 99 -9.65 -1.05 12.96
CA GLY A 99 -8.34 -1.17 12.33
C GLY A 99 -7.63 -2.48 12.68
N ALA A 100 -7.77 -2.97 13.93
CA ALA A 100 -7.25 -4.28 14.33
C ALA A 100 -7.87 -5.42 13.52
N LEU A 101 -9.18 -5.38 13.26
CA LEU A 101 -9.85 -6.40 12.43
C LEU A 101 -9.34 -6.40 10.98
N LEU A 102 -9.04 -5.23 10.42
CA LEU A 102 -8.43 -5.14 9.09
C LEU A 102 -7.01 -5.70 9.11
N LEU A 103 -6.18 -5.32 10.09
CA LEU A 103 -4.82 -5.85 10.24
C LEU A 103 -4.79 -7.37 10.38
N GLU A 104 -5.70 -7.97 11.16
CA GLU A 104 -5.80 -9.42 11.28
C GLU A 104 -6.11 -10.09 9.94
N ALA A 105 -7.04 -9.52 9.17
CA ALA A 105 -7.39 -10.03 7.84
C ALA A 105 -6.22 -9.94 6.86
N GLU A 106 -5.51 -8.80 6.83
CA GLU A 106 -4.35 -8.58 5.96
C GLU A 106 -3.17 -9.49 6.32
N ILE A 107 -2.84 -9.63 7.61
CA ILE A 107 -1.77 -10.53 8.08
C ILE A 107 -2.11 -11.98 7.70
N ALA A 108 -3.35 -12.42 7.93
CA ALA A 108 -3.79 -13.76 7.54
C ALA A 108 -3.69 -13.97 6.02
N ALA A 109 -3.99 -12.93 5.22
CA ALA A 109 -3.87 -12.95 3.77
C ALA A 109 -2.43 -12.84 3.24
N GLY A 110 -1.42 -12.67 4.10
CA GLY A 110 -0.01 -12.68 3.71
C GLY A 110 0.66 -11.31 3.67
N THR A 111 0.00 -10.25 4.11
CA THR A 111 0.57 -8.90 4.15
C THR A 111 1.56 -8.77 5.31
N GLY A 112 2.78 -8.32 5.01
CA GLY A 112 3.83 -8.08 6.00
C GLY A 112 4.21 -6.62 6.15
N TYR A 113 3.79 -5.77 5.22
CA TYR A 113 4.07 -4.32 5.18
C TYR A 113 2.83 -3.57 4.69
N LEU A 114 2.54 -2.43 5.31
CA LEU A 114 1.34 -1.66 5.04
C LEU A 114 1.60 -0.16 5.12
N ARG A 115 1.00 0.62 4.21
CA ARG A 115 0.91 2.07 4.30
C ARG A 115 -0.54 2.48 4.54
N SER A 116 -0.81 3.13 5.68
CA SER A 116 -2.14 3.66 6.02
C SER A 116 -2.16 5.18 5.93
N HIS A 117 -3.12 5.70 5.16
CA HIS A 117 -3.46 7.12 5.15
C HIS A 117 -4.42 7.39 6.30
N VAL A 118 -4.10 8.35 7.15
CA VAL A 118 -4.85 8.63 8.38
C VAL A 118 -5.32 10.08 8.38
N ASP A 119 -6.63 10.28 8.53
CA ASP A 119 -7.24 11.59 8.47
C ASP A 119 -6.74 12.54 9.56
N ILE A 120 -6.20 13.69 9.11
CA ILE A 120 -5.78 14.81 9.94
C ILE A 120 -6.56 16.04 9.50
N ASP A 121 -7.45 16.55 10.35
CA ASP A 121 -8.20 17.77 10.09
C ASP A 121 -8.71 18.44 11.38
N ALA A 122 -9.38 19.58 11.23
CA ALA A 122 -9.85 20.36 12.36
C ALA A 122 -10.89 19.64 13.26
N GLU A 123 -11.57 18.61 12.73
CA GLU A 123 -12.57 17.83 13.47
C GLU A 123 -11.94 16.71 14.29
N TRP A 124 -11.19 15.83 13.62
CA TRP A 124 -10.56 14.67 14.25
C TRP A 124 -9.23 15.01 14.92
N LYS A 125 -8.60 16.12 14.53
CA LYS A 125 -7.27 16.52 14.97
C LYS A 125 -6.28 15.36 14.82
N LEU A 126 -5.67 14.91 15.91
CA LEU A 126 -4.73 13.79 15.92
C LEU A 126 -5.33 12.48 16.45
N ALA A 127 -6.61 12.42 16.80
CA ALA A 127 -7.20 11.24 17.45
C ALA A 127 -7.08 9.96 16.59
N ASN A 128 -7.29 10.07 15.27
CA ASN A 128 -7.11 8.94 14.38
C ASN A 128 -5.62 8.50 14.28
N LEU A 129 -4.70 9.47 14.26
CA LEU A 129 -3.26 9.20 14.26
C LEU A 129 -2.83 8.46 15.53
N GLU A 130 -3.27 8.92 16.70
CA GLU A 130 -2.97 8.29 17.99
C GLU A 130 -3.45 6.84 18.02
N ALA A 131 -4.65 6.57 17.49
CA ALA A 131 -5.21 5.24 17.36
C ALA A 131 -4.37 4.33 16.44
N VAL A 132 -3.95 4.83 15.27
CA VAL A 132 -3.15 4.03 14.32
C VAL A 132 -1.71 3.86 14.80
N VAL A 133 -1.13 4.84 15.50
CA VAL A 133 0.18 4.70 16.17
C VAL A 133 0.12 3.62 17.25
N ALA A 134 -0.97 3.56 18.04
CA ALA A 134 -1.18 2.50 19.02
C ALA A 134 -1.31 1.12 18.35
N LEU A 135 -2.00 1.03 17.21
CA LEU A 135 -2.06 -0.20 16.41
C LEU A 135 -0.67 -0.60 15.89
N ARG A 136 0.12 0.34 15.34
CA ARG A 136 1.48 0.07 14.87
C ARG A 136 2.34 -0.53 15.97
N GLU A 137 2.30 0.03 17.17
CA GLU A 137 3.05 -0.51 18.32
C GLU A 137 2.55 -1.89 18.75
N ARG A 138 1.23 -2.10 18.81
CA ARG A 138 0.62 -3.38 19.15
C ARG A 138 0.98 -4.51 18.18
N TYR A 139 1.08 -4.20 16.90
CA TYR A 139 1.30 -5.18 15.83
C TYR A 139 2.74 -5.23 15.31
N ARG A 140 3.68 -4.48 15.89
CA ARG A 140 5.08 -4.36 15.43
C ARG A 140 5.82 -5.68 15.19
N ASP A 141 5.48 -6.73 15.93
CA ASP A 141 6.06 -8.05 15.78
C ASP A 141 5.42 -8.89 14.67
N ARG A 142 4.36 -8.38 14.02
CA ARG A 142 3.57 -9.10 13.02
C ARG A 142 3.52 -8.42 11.66
N ILE A 143 3.49 -7.07 11.61
CA ILE A 143 3.40 -6.28 10.39
C ILE A 143 4.08 -4.92 10.60
N ASP A 144 4.74 -4.39 9.55
CA ASP A 144 5.25 -3.02 9.54
C ASP A 144 4.20 -2.06 8.98
N ILE A 145 3.95 -0.95 9.69
CA ILE A 145 2.95 0.05 9.31
C ILE A 145 3.62 1.40 9.12
N GLN A 146 3.55 1.95 7.90
CA GLN A 146 3.84 3.35 7.59
C GLN A 146 2.57 4.18 7.69
N ILE A 147 2.65 5.38 8.27
CA ILE A 147 1.51 6.26 8.49
C ILE A 147 1.68 7.55 7.70
N VAL A 148 0.70 7.84 6.84
CA VAL A 148 0.60 9.10 6.10
C VAL A 148 -0.30 10.06 6.85
N ALA A 149 0.20 11.27 7.16
CA ALA A 149 -0.63 12.37 7.66
C ALA A 149 -1.50 12.91 6.52
N PHE A 150 -2.77 12.53 6.46
CA PHE A 150 -3.64 12.73 5.30
C PHE A 150 -4.67 13.85 5.53
N PRO A 151 -4.59 14.99 4.80
CA PRO A 151 -5.50 16.11 4.95
C PRO A 151 -6.80 15.92 4.15
N GLN A 152 -7.64 14.94 4.49
CA GLN A 152 -8.85 14.62 3.73
C GLN A 152 -9.82 15.79 3.55
N SER A 153 -9.85 16.73 4.48
CA SER A 153 -10.71 17.92 4.41
C SER A 153 -10.06 19.11 3.70
N GLY A 154 -8.90 18.91 3.10
CA GLY A 154 -8.05 19.97 2.55
C GLY A 154 -7.14 20.61 3.60
N ILE A 155 -6.15 21.36 3.13
CA ILE A 155 -5.24 22.14 3.97
C ILE A 155 -5.75 23.57 4.09
N LEU A 156 -6.07 24.19 2.96
CA LEU A 156 -6.57 25.57 2.88
C LEU A 156 -8.08 25.64 3.12
N ALA A 157 -8.82 24.64 2.63
CA ALA A 157 -10.28 24.53 2.83
C ALA A 157 -10.67 24.19 4.29
N SER A 158 -9.73 23.65 5.08
CA SER A 158 -9.91 23.32 6.49
C SER A 158 -8.93 24.10 7.37
N PRO A 159 -9.26 25.34 7.82
CA PRO A 159 -8.36 26.19 8.57
C PRO A 159 -7.78 25.52 9.82
N GLY A 160 -6.45 25.59 9.98
CA GLY A 160 -5.71 24.95 11.08
C GLY A 160 -5.11 23.59 10.72
N THR A 161 -5.48 23.00 9.57
CA THR A 161 -4.96 21.68 9.14
C THR A 161 -3.44 21.72 8.89
N GLU A 162 -2.88 22.81 8.34
CA GLU A 162 -1.43 22.95 8.19
C GLU A 162 -0.68 22.76 9.52
N HIS A 163 -1.16 23.38 10.60
CA HIS A 163 -0.57 23.22 11.93
C HIS A 163 -0.74 21.78 12.47
N LEU A 164 -1.91 21.16 12.24
CA LEU A 164 -2.16 19.79 12.66
C LEU A 164 -1.28 18.78 11.89
N LEU A 165 -1.00 19.04 10.61
CA LEU A 165 -0.05 18.22 9.83
C LEU A 165 1.37 18.32 10.38
N ASP A 166 1.82 19.53 10.75
CA ASP A 166 3.12 19.74 11.40
C ASP A 166 3.18 19.01 12.78
N GLU A 167 2.08 19.02 13.56
CA GLU A 167 1.98 18.23 14.79
C GLU A 167 1.95 16.72 14.51
N ALA A 168 1.24 16.27 13.48
CA ALA A 168 1.14 14.85 13.13
C ALA A 168 2.53 14.27 12.78
N MET A 169 3.36 15.01 12.02
CA MET A 169 4.72 14.60 11.71
C MET A 169 5.60 14.48 12.97
N ARG A 170 5.37 15.29 13.99
CA ARG A 170 6.06 15.17 15.29
C ARG A 170 5.51 14.04 16.16
N SER A 171 4.29 13.61 15.90
CA SER A 171 3.54 12.65 16.74
C SER A 171 3.51 11.24 16.17
N GLY A 172 4.30 10.94 15.14
CA GLY A 172 4.51 9.58 14.67
C GLY A 172 3.95 9.26 13.28
N ALA A 173 3.52 10.26 12.50
CA ALA A 173 3.36 10.09 11.06
C ALA A 173 4.74 10.02 10.40
N ASP A 174 4.85 9.17 9.37
CA ASP A 174 6.10 8.91 8.66
C ASP A 174 6.16 9.66 7.33
N ILE A 175 5.02 9.98 6.74
CA ILE A 175 4.87 10.45 5.36
C ILE A 175 3.92 11.64 5.32
N MET A 176 4.25 12.65 4.51
CA MET A 176 3.41 13.81 4.30
C MET A 176 2.37 13.52 3.22
N GLY A 177 1.09 13.70 3.54
CA GLY A 177 -0.03 13.52 2.64
C GLY A 177 -0.49 14.79 1.94
N GLY A 178 -1.25 14.63 0.86
CA GLY A 178 -1.98 15.69 0.15
C GLY A 178 -3.25 15.14 -0.49
N LEU A 179 -4.19 16.03 -0.87
CA LEU A 179 -5.43 15.63 -1.53
C LEU A 179 -5.89 16.70 -2.53
N ASP A 180 -6.05 16.28 -3.79
CA ASP A 180 -6.74 17.04 -4.85
C ASP A 180 -6.50 18.57 -4.77
N PRO A 181 -5.26 19.03 -5.00
CA PRO A 181 -4.84 20.39 -4.63
C PRO A 181 -5.68 21.50 -5.25
N ALA A 182 -6.12 21.35 -6.50
CA ALA A 182 -6.98 22.32 -7.15
C ALA A 182 -8.45 22.15 -6.74
N TYR A 183 -8.98 20.92 -6.72
CA TYR A 183 -10.40 20.71 -6.48
C TYR A 183 -10.81 20.95 -5.03
N ILE A 184 -9.98 20.54 -4.08
CA ILE A 184 -10.31 20.68 -2.64
C ILE A 184 -9.95 22.07 -2.13
N ASP A 185 -8.74 22.56 -2.42
CA ASP A 185 -8.17 23.78 -1.82
C ASP A 185 -8.24 25.02 -2.73
N ASP A 186 -8.65 24.87 -3.99
CA ASP A 186 -8.73 25.95 -5.01
C ASP A 186 -7.40 26.67 -5.30
N ASP A 187 -6.27 26.20 -4.73
CA ASP A 187 -4.92 26.74 -4.93
C ASP A 187 -3.88 25.61 -4.89
N PRO A 188 -3.65 24.93 -6.04
CA PRO A 188 -2.72 23.80 -6.10
C PRO A 188 -1.28 24.17 -5.82
N VAL A 189 -0.88 25.40 -6.12
CA VAL A 189 0.49 25.86 -5.87
C VAL A 189 0.73 25.94 -4.37
N ARG A 190 -0.13 26.65 -3.64
CA ARG A 190 0.02 26.83 -2.20
C ARG A 190 -0.16 25.51 -1.43
N HIS A 191 -1.14 24.68 -1.83
CA HIS A 191 -1.31 23.34 -1.24
C HIS A 191 0.00 22.53 -1.33
N LEU A 192 0.57 22.44 -2.53
CA LEU A 192 1.81 21.69 -2.75
C LEU A 192 3.01 22.33 -2.07
N ASP A 193 3.09 23.68 -1.97
CA ASP A 193 4.17 24.35 -1.24
C ASP A 193 4.13 24.00 0.25
N ILE A 194 2.94 23.86 0.87
CA ILE A 194 2.79 23.42 2.25
C ILE A 194 3.20 21.94 2.39
N VAL A 195 2.67 21.05 1.54
CA VAL A 195 2.98 19.62 1.58
C VAL A 195 4.49 19.38 1.45
N PHE A 196 5.11 19.91 0.41
CA PHE A 196 6.54 19.71 0.16
C PHE A 196 7.42 20.46 1.18
N GLY A 197 6.98 21.64 1.65
CA GLY A 197 7.68 22.38 2.70
C GLY A 197 7.71 21.67 4.05
N LEU A 198 6.61 20.99 4.43
CA LEU A 198 6.58 20.15 5.61
C LEU A 198 7.41 18.86 5.40
N ALA A 199 7.28 18.22 4.24
CA ALA A 199 8.07 17.04 3.90
C ALA A 199 9.60 17.32 3.97
N ASP A 200 10.07 18.42 3.40
CA ASP A 200 11.47 18.83 3.45
C ASP A 200 11.94 19.08 4.91
N ARG A 201 11.12 19.78 5.71
CA ARG A 201 11.41 20.05 7.14
C ARG A 201 11.66 18.78 7.93
N TYR A 202 10.84 17.75 7.70
CA TYR A 202 10.92 16.47 8.43
C TYR A 202 11.76 15.42 7.70
N ARG A 203 12.26 15.71 6.51
CA ARG A 203 12.93 14.74 5.60
C ARG A 203 12.07 13.52 5.35
N ALA A 204 10.77 13.74 5.20
CA ALA A 204 9.76 12.70 5.04
C ALA A 204 9.39 12.51 3.56
N PRO A 205 9.05 11.30 3.14
CA PRO A 205 8.43 11.06 1.84
C PRO A 205 7.07 11.77 1.71
N VAL A 206 6.56 11.82 0.48
CA VAL A 206 5.26 12.41 0.15
C VAL A 206 4.36 11.38 -0.53
N ASP A 207 3.06 11.38 -0.18
CA ASP A 207 2.03 10.57 -0.85
C ASP A 207 0.75 11.40 -1.05
N ILE A 208 0.45 11.77 -2.29
CA ILE A 208 -0.64 12.70 -2.64
C ILE A 208 -1.76 11.94 -3.34
N HIS A 209 -2.98 12.00 -2.81
CA HIS A 209 -4.18 11.59 -3.53
C HIS A 209 -4.49 12.58 -4.64
N LEU A 210 -4.63 12.10 -5.88
CA LEU A 210 -4.94 12.91 -7.05
C LEU A 210 -6.07 12.24 -7.84
N HIS A 211 -7.32 12.71 -7.64
CA HIS A 211 -8.50 12.20 -8.34
C HIS A 211 -8.87 13.06 -9.54
N GLU A 212 -8.32 14.27 -9.66
CA GLU A 212 -8.56 15.16 -10.79
C GLU A 212 -8.18 14.47 -12.11
N GLY A 213 -9.13 14.51 -13.07
CA GLY A 213 -8.95 13.94 -14.38
C GLY A 213 -8.47 14.92 -15.43
N GLY A 214 -8.17 14.40 -16.63
CA GLY A 214 -7.87 15.20 -17.81
C GLY A 214 -6.70 16.18 -17.64
N ALA A 215 -6.79 17.33 -18.29
CA ALA A 215 -5.70 18.32 -18.32
C ALA A 215 -5.38 18.92 -16.95
N LEU A 216 -6.34 19.01 -16.03
CA LEU A 216 -6.11 19.54 -14.69
C LEU A 216 -5.18 18.61 -13.91
N GLY A 217 -5.50 17.32 -13.82
CA GLY A 217 -4.66 16.38 -13.10
C GLY A 217 -3.26 16.21 -13.74
N LEU A 218 -3.14 16.29 -15.09
CA LEU A 218 -1.84 16.31 -15.76
C LEU A 218 -1.02 17.53 -15.40
N PHE A 219 -1.65 18.71 -15.28
CA PHE A 219 -1.01 19.93 -14.82
C PHE A 219 -0.48 19.77 -13.39
N GLU A 220 -1.28 19.20 -12.48
CA GLU A 220 -0.88 18.97 -11.09
C GLU A 220 0.23 17.94 -10.96
N LEU A 221 0.21 16.86 -11.74
CA LEU A 221 1.36 15.93 -11.86
C LEU A 221 2.63 16.67 -12.26
N GLY A 222 2.50 17.64 -13.17
CA GLY A 222 3.59 18.52 -13.55
C GLY A 222 4.13 19.33 -12.37
N LEU A 223 3.25 19.97 -11.58
CA LEU A 223 3.65 20.73 -10.40
C LEU A 223 4.31 19.87 -9.31
N ILE A 224 3.83 18.62 -9.14
CA ILE A 224 4.41 17.65 -8.21
C ILE A 224 5.81 17.26 -8.68
N ALA A 225 5.99 16.97 -9.97
CA ALA A 225 7.29 16.63 -10.53
C ALA A 225 8.32 17.76 -10.39
N ASP A 226 7.91 19.03 -10.62
CA ASP A 226 8.79 20.18 -10.42
C ASP A 226 9.32 20.29 -8.99
N ARG A 227 8.45 20.10 -7.99
CA ARG A 227 8.85 20.15 -6.57
C ARG A 227 9.71 18.96 -6.17
N THR A 228 9.40 17.78 -6.70
CA THR A 228 10.21 16.58 -6.48
C THR A 228 11.65 16.80 -6.97
N GLU A 229 11.80 17.33 -8.17
CA GLU A 229 13.13 17.65 -8.74
C GLU A 229 13.82 18.78 -7.97
N ALA A 230 13.10 19.87 -7.66
CA ALA A 230 13.66 21.05 -6.98
C ALA A 230 14.18 20.74 -5.56
N LEU A 231 13.52 19.84 -4.84
CA LEU A 231 13.90 19.42 -3.48
C LEU A 231 14.75 18.14 -3.44
N SER A 232 15.14 17.59 -4.61
CA SER A 232 15.92 16.35 -4.71
C SER A 232 15.25 15.16 -4.00
N MET A 233 13.91 15.03 -4.13
CA MET A 233 13.09 14.00 -3.52
C MET A 233 12.80 12.80 -4.46
N GLN A 234 13.66 12.58 -5.47
CA GLN A 234 13.50 11.46 -6.40
C GLN A 234 13.43 10.12 -5.64
N GLY A 235 12.43 9.29 -5.98
CA GLY A 235 12.16 8.02 -5.31
C GLY A 235 11.45 8.13 -3.95
N GLN A 236 11.10 9.34 -3.50
CA GLN A 236 10.43 9.61 -2.23
C GLN A 236 8.99 10.12 -2.39
N VAL A 237 8.51 10.26 -3.64
CA VAL A 237 7.18 10.80 -3.92
C VAL A 237 6.31 9.74 -4.57
N THR A 238 5.12 9.58 -4.02
CA THR A 238 4.02 8.77 -4.56
C THR A 238 2.86 9.67 -4.94
N VAL A 239 2.21 9.37 -6.06
CA VAL A 239 0.89 9.92 -6.39
C VAL A 239 -0.10 8.77 -6.45
N SER A 240 -1.10 8.84 -5.59
CA SER A 240 -2.16 7.85 -5.48
C SER A 240 -3.31 8.18 -6.42
N HIS A 241 -3.86 7.15 -7.08
CA HIS A 241 -4.94 7.19 -8.08
C HIS A 241 -4.52 7.74 -9.43
N ALA A 242 -4.14 9.00 -9.52
CA ALA A 242 -3.69 9.67 -10.75
C ALA A 242 -4.60 9.38 -11.96
N TYR A 243 -5.93 9.51 -11.78
CA TYR A 243 -6.94 9.16 -12.79
C TYR A 243 -6.75 9.89 -14.12
N CYS A 244 -6.14 11.07 -14.10
CA CYS A 244 -5.79 11.81 -15.32
C CYS A 244 -4.91 11.01 -16.31
N LEU A 245 -4.13 10.04 -15.82
CA LEU A 245 -3.31 9.18 -16.68
C LEU A 245 -4.15 8.22 -17.54
N ALA A 246 -5.33 7.80 -17.05
CA ALA A 246 -6.27 7.00 -17.83
C ALA A 246 -7.03 7.83 -18.88
N ASP A 247 -7.20 9.14 -18.60
CA ASP A 247 -7.90 10.09 -19.50
C ASP A 247 -6.95 10.75 -20.51
N ALA A 248 -5.63 10.57 -20.39
CA ALA A 248 -4.63 11.27 -21.18
C ALA A 248 -4.65 10.84 -22.66
N SER A 249 -4.42 11.79 -23.57
CA SER A 249 -4.11 11.44 -24.95
C SER A 249 -2.81 10.66 -25.05
N ALA A 250 -2.59 9.90 -26.11
CA ALA A 250 -1.36 9.12 -26.28
C ALA A 250 -0.10 9.99 -26.20
N GLY A 251 -0.14 11.22 -26.75
CA GLY A 251 0.99 12.14 -26.69
C GLY A 251 1.23 12.71 -25.29
N ASP A 252 0.17 13.12 -24.59
CA ASP A 252 0.27 13.63 -23.23
C ASP A 252 0.73 12.54 -22.26
N LEU A 253 0.24 11.30 -22.44
CA LEU A 253 0.67 10.15 -21.63
C LEU A 253 2.17 9.89 -21.75
N VAL A 254 2.71 9.91 -22.97
CA VAL A 254 4.17 9.74 -23.19
C VAL A 254 4.94 10.84 -22.48
N ALA A 255 4.56 12.10 -22.69
CA ALA A 255 5.24 13.25 -22.12
C ALA A 255 5.24 13.24 -20.57
N ILE A 256 4.09 12.95 -19.96
CA ILE A 256 3.98 12.92 -18.50
C ILE A 256 4.68 11.69 -17.92
N ALA A 257 4.60 10.52 -18.56
CA ALA A 257 5.27 9.31 -18.10
C ALA A 257 6.81 9.47 -18.10
N GLU A 258 7.39 10.07 -19.14
CA GLU A 258 8.82 10.42 -19.17
C GLU A 258 9.21 11.38 -18.03
N ARG A 259 8.36 12.34 -17.71
CA ARG A 259 8.57 13.27 -16.60
C ARG A 259 8.52 12.58 -15.24
N LEU A 260 7.51 11.73 -15.02
CA LEU A 260 7.37 10.94 -13.79
C LEU A 260 8.54 9.97 -13.61
N ALA A 261 8.98 9.30 -14.67
CA ALA A 261 10.14 8.41 -14.63
C ALA A 261 11.44 9.15 -14.28
N ARG A 262 11.67 10.34 -14.87
CA ARG A 262 12.84 11.17 -14.56
C ARG A 262 12.83 11.67 -13.11
N ALA A 263 11.68 12.09 -12.61
CA ALA A 263 11.48 12.48 -11.22
C ALA A 263 11.40 11.28 -10.25
N GLN A 264 11.43 10.02 -10.77
CA GLN A 264 11.26 8.78 -10.00
C GLN A 264 10.02 8.81 -9.09
N ILE A 265 8.92 9.37 -9.58
CA ILE A 265 7.63 9.38 -8.89
C ILE A 265 6.95 8.02 -9.09
N SER A 266 6.51 7.42 -7.99
CA SER A 266 5.72 6.20 -8.02
C SER A 266 4.23 6.50 -8.19
N ILE A 267 3.52 5.67 -8.95
CA ILE A 267 2.07 5.77 -9.13
C ILE A 267 1.40 4.59 -8.42
N LEU A 268 0.52 4.90 -7.47
CA LEU A 268 -0.32 3.91 -6.83
C LEU A 268 -1.67 3.81 -7.54
N SER A 269 -2.20 2.60 -7.67
CA SER A 269 -3.57 2.36 -8.12
C SER A 269 -4.31 1.41 -7.18
N SER A 270 -5.58 1.74 -6.89
CA SER A 270 -6.51 0.82 -6.23
C SER A 270 -7.21 -0.13 -7.23
N ALA A 271 -6.78 -0.14 -8.49
CA ALA A 271 -7.38 -0.91 -9.59
C ALA A 271 -8.89 -0.63 -9.78
N PRO A 272 -9.32 0.64 -9.92
CA PRO A 272 -10.72 0.99 -10.14
C PRO A 272 -11.21 0.48 -11.49
N GLU A 273 -12.53 0.24 -11.63
CA GLU A 273 -13.09 -0.39 -12.82
C GLU A 273 -12.88 0.42 -14.12
N GLU A 274 -12.99 1.74 -14.10
CA GLU A 274 -13.03 2.55 -15.33
C GLU A 274 -11.84 3.48 -15.52
N ARG A 275 -11.02 3.71 -14.48
CA ARG A 275 -10.00 4.77 -14.51
C ARG A 275 -8.65 4.30 -13.96
N MET A 276 -8.33 3.02 -14.13
CA MET A 276 -7.02 2.52 -13.76
C MET A 276 -5.94 3.10 -14.69
N PRO A 277 -4.87 3.71 -14.14
CA PRO A 277 -3.74 4.16 -14.94
C PRO A 277 -3.21 3.07 -15.89
N PRO A 278 -2.75 3.40 -17.10
CA PRO A 278 -2.29 2.42 -18.10
C PRO A 278 -0.95 1.80 -17.71
N VAL A 279 -0.98 0.73 -16.92
CA VAL A 279 0.19 0.09 -16.28
C VAL A 279 1.27 -0.24 -17.30
N ARG A 280 0.92 -0.85 -18.44
CA ARG A 280 1.88 -1.25 -19.46
C ARG A 280 2.70 -0.07 -20.02
N ALA A 281 2.00 1.04 -20.33
CA ALA A 281 2.65 2.22 -20.87
C ALA A 281 3.54 2.91 -19.84
N LEU A 282 3.06 3.08 -18.61
CA LEU A 282 3.80 3.71 -17.52
C LEU A 282 5.07 2.91 -17.17
N ARG A 283 4.95 1.59 -17.02
CA ARG A 283 6.11 0.73 -16.72
C ARG A 283 7.12 0.69 -17.88
N ALA A 284 6.65 0.72 -19.11
CA ALA A 284 7.53 0.80 -20.30
C ALA A 284 8.33 2.11 -20.33
N ALA A 285 7.78 3.20 -19.80
CA ALA A 285 8.48 4.47 -19.61
C ALA A 285 9.40 4.51 -18.37
N GLY A 286 9.42 3.45 -17.55
CA GLY A 286 10.23 3.37 -16.32
C GLY A 286 9.55 3.89 -15.05
N VAL A 287 8.25 4.20 -15.10
CA VAL A 287 7.49 4.60 -13.90
C VAL A 287 7.22 3.40 -13.02
N ASN A 288 7.51 3.51 -11.72
CA ASN A 288 7.12 2.50 -10.74
C ASN A 288 5.61 2.57 -10.50
N VAL A 289 4.89 1.51 -10.85
CA VAL A 289 3.44 1.39 -10.62
C VAL A 289 3.19 0.26 -9.65
N PHE A 290 2.43 0.52 -8.59
CA PHE A 290 2.13 -0.44 -7.53
C PHE A 290 0.65 -0.36 -7.09
N LEU A 291 0.23 -1.28 -6.24
CA LEU A 291 -1.17 -1.42 -5.84
C LEU A 291 -1.39 -1.20 -4.35
N GLY A 292 -2.62 -0.81 -4.03
CA GLY A 292 -3.19 -0.77 -2.69
C GLY A 292 -4.67 -1.10 -2.71
N SER A 293 -5.24 -1.46 -1.58
CA SER A 293 -6.68 -1.71 -1.44
C SER A 293 -7.49 -0.42 -1.44
N ASP A 294 -6.89 0.67 -0.94
CA ASP A 294 -7.54 1.94 -0.66
C ASP A 294 -8.68 1.73 0.37
N ASN A 295 -9.89 1.60 -0.09
CA ASN A 295 -11.07 1.43 0.74
C ASN A 295 -11.37 -0.05 0.99
N VAL A 296 -11.46 -0.45 2.27
CA VAL A 296 -11.87 -1.80 2.68
C VAL A 296 -13.09 -1.71 3.56
N ARG A 297 -14.27 -1.95 2.98
CA ARG A 297 -15.57 -1.89 3.67
C ARG A 297 -15.70 -0.63 4.52
N ASP A 298 -15.73 0.51 3.89
CA ASP A 298 -15.88 1.81 4.53
C ASP A 298 -17.01 2.65 3.87
N ALA A 299 -17.06 3.95 4.15
CA ALA A 299 -18.04 4.85 3.56
C ALA A 299 -17.85 5.09 2.05
N TRP A 300 -16.67 4.78 1.51
CA TRP A 300 -16.32 4.99 0.11
C TRP A 300 -16.55 3.75 -0.75
N SER A 301 -16.42 2.56 -0.16
CA SER A 301 -16.62 1.29 -0.85
C SER A 301 -17.21 0.22 0.08
N PRO A 302 -18.29 -0.48 -0.32
CA PRO A 302 -18.80 -1.63 0.43
C PRO A 302 -17.93 -2.88 0.24
N PHE A 303 -16.97 -2.83 -0.68
CA PHE A 303 -16.10 -3.94 -1.05
C PHE A 303 -14.78 -3.93 -0.29
N GLY A 304 -13.94 -4.91 -0.59
CA GLY A 304 -12.61 -5.05 -0.03
C GLY A 304 -12.54 -6.07 1.11
N ASN A 305 -11.40 -6.73 1.21
CA ASN A 305 -11.14 -7.82 2.15
C ASN A 305 -9.70 -7.79 2.72
N GLY A 306 -8.87 -6.81 2.33
CA GLY A 306 -7.46 -6.71 2.74
C GLY A 306 -6.54 -7.76 2.09
N ASP A 307 -6.97 -8.41 1.01
CA ASP A 307 -6.19 -9.44 0.32
C ASP A 307 -5.48 -8.87 -0.93
N MET A 308 -4.16 -8.71 -0.86
CA MET A 308 -3.38 -8.14 -1.95
C MET A 308 -3.22 -9.09 -3.16
N LEU A 309 -3.38 -10.43 -3.02
CA LEU A 309 -3.49 -11.30 -4.20
C LEU A 309 -4.82 -11.11 -4.93
N ASP A 310 -5.91 -10.90 -4.19
CA ASP A 310 -7.19 -10.54 -4.79
C ASP A 310 -7.09 -9.19 -5.53
N ARG A 311 -6.43 -8.20 -4.91
CA ARG A 311 -6.16 -6.90 -5.54
C ARG A 311 -5.34 -7.03 -6.83
N ALA A 312 -4.30 -7.86 -6.83
CA ALA A 312 -3.52 -8.17 -8.03
C ALA A 312 -4.40 -8.82 -9.12
N GLY A 313 -5.28 -9.76 -8.76
CA GLY A 313 -6.24 -10.39 -9.67
C GLY A 313 -7.26 -9.37 -10.25
N ILE A 314 -7.73 -8.40 -9.45
CA ILE A 314 -8.58 -7.31 -9.92
C ILE A 314 -7.81 -6.46 -10.94
N ALA A 315 -6.58 -6.04 -10.62
CA ALA A 315 -5.73 -5.25 -11.52
C ALA A 315 -5.44 -5.98 -12.84
N ALA A 316 -5.18 -7.29 -12.78
CA ALA A 316 -4.99 -8.10 -13.98
C ALA A 316 -6.21 -8.03 -14.92
N ARG A 317 -7.43 -8.19 -14.36
CA ARG A 317 -8.67 -8.09 -15.14
C ARG A 317 -8.87 -6.70 -15.72
N GLN A 318 -8.62 -5.64 -14.95
CA GLN A 318 -8.76 -4.25 -15.42
C GLN A 318 -7.78 -3.91 -16.56
N GLN A 319 -6.58 -4.49 -16.54
CA GLN A 319 -5.56 -4.27 -17.57
C GLN A 319 -5.62 -5.32 -18.71
N ALA A 320 -6.58 -6.25 -18.69
CA ALA A 320 -6.67 -7.39 -19.59
C ALA A 320 -5.36 -8.22 -19.64
N PHE A 321 -4.72 -8.38 -18.48
CA PHE A 321 -3.53 -9.19 -18.30
C PHE A 321 -3.93 -10.65 -18.04
N VAL A 322 -3.62 -11.54 -18.98
CA VAL A 322 -4.04 -12.95 -18.93
C VAL A 322 -2.89 -13.95 -19.08
N GLY A 323 -1.73 -13.49 -19.55
CA GLY A 323 -0.53 -14.31 -19.69
C GLY A 323 0.29 -14.37 -18.40
N ASP A 324 1.11 -15.42 -18.24
CA ASP A 324 1.91 -15.64 -17.03
C ASP A 324 2.87 -14.48 -16.73
N GLU A 325 3.48 -13.86 -17.74
CA GLU A 325 4.33 -12.67 -17.57
C GLU A 325 3.52 -11.46 -17.08
N GLU A 326 2.30 -11.30 -17.58
CA GLU A 326 1.39 -10.22 -17.17
C GLU A 326 0.88 -10.44 -15.75
N LEU A 327 0.58 -11.69 -15.37
CA LEU A 327 0.25 -12.03 -13.98
C LEU A 327 1.47 -11.82 -13.06
N SER A 328 2.67 -12.13 -13.50
CA SER A 328 3.89 -11.80 -12.76
C SER A 328 4.06 -10.28 -12.58
N THR A 329 3.64 -9.47 -13.56
CA THR A 329 3.65 -8.00 -13.45
C THR A 329 2.74 -7.51 -12.34
N VAL A 330 1.50 -7.98 -12.24
CA VAL A 330 0.59 -7.56 -11.15
C VAL A 330 1.02 -8.11 -9.80
N PHE A 331 1.72 -9.25 -9.75
CA PHE A 331 2.35 -9.71 -8.52
C PHE A 331 3.50 -8.79 -8.07
N ASP A 332 4.37 -8.36 -9.01
CA ASP A 332 5.39 -7.36 -8.70
C ASP A 332 4.77 -6.08 -8.13
N MET A 333 3.57 -5.69 -8.60
CA MET A 333 2.86 -4.49 -8.11
C MET A 333 2.32 -4.60 -6.68
N VAL A 334 2.21 -5.79 -6.10
CA VAL A 334 1.84 -6.03 -4.69
C VAL A 334 3.02 -6.57 -3.86
N THR A 335 4.23 -6.55 -4.43
CA THR A 335 5.46 -7.03 -3.80
C THR A 335 6.61 -6.07 -4.06
N GLN A 336 7.49 -6.34 -5.02
CA GLN A 336 8.72 -5.57 -5.26
C GLN A 336 8.46 -4.10 -5.63
N ALA A 337 7.46 -3.81 -6.47
CA ALA A 337 7.14 -2.44 -6.84
C ALA A 337 6.59 -1.63 -5.66
N SER A 338 5.71 -2.25 -4.84
CA SER A 338 5.26 -1.67 -3.57
C SER A 338 6.41 -1.49 -2.59
N ALA A 339 7.28 -2.50 -2.45
CA ALA A 339 8.43 -2.42 -1.55
C ALA A 339 9.37 -1.26 -1.93
N ARG A 340 9.60 -1.03 -3.24
CA ARG A 340 10.36 0.15 -3.73
C ARG A 340 9.68 1.46 -3.33
N ALA A 341 8.36 1.58 -3.55
CA ALA A 341 7.61 2.79 -3.23
C ALA A 341 7.56 3.07 -1.72
N LEU A 342 7.50 2.02 -0.91
CA LEU A 342 7.52 2.10 0.55
C LEU A 342 8.95 2.13 1.12
N GLN A 343 9.98 2.08 0.29
CA GLN A 343 11.41 2.10 0.68
C GLN A 343 11.76 0.99 1.69
N ILE A 344 11.22 -0.21 1.50
CA ILE A 344 11.47 -1.37 2.38
C ILE A 344 12.83 -1.97 2.05
N GLU A 345 13.79 -1.80 2.94
CA GLU A 345 15.12 -2.37 2.79
C GLU A 345 15.12 -3.88 3.02
N GLY A 346 16.00 -4.62 2.30
CA GLY A 346 16.14 -6.06 2.45
C GLY A 346 14.87 -6.85 2.16
N TYR A 347 13.97 -6.34 1.32
CA TYR A 347 12.74 -7.01 0.95
C TYR A 347 12.98 -8.16 -0.03
N GLY A 348 12.27 -9.27 0.17
CA GLY A 348 12.29 -10.44 -0.71
C GLY A 348 13.04 -11.64 -0.13
N ILE A 349 12.91 -12.79 -0.81
CA ILE A 349 13.48 -14.06 -0.37
C ILE A 349 14.91 -14.16 -0.90
N ALA A 350 15.88 -13.76 -0.10
CA ALA A 350 17.30 -13.84 -0.43
C ALA A 350 18.14 -14.03 0.86
N PRO A 351 19.28 -14.71 0.80
CA PRO A 351 20.18 -14.82 1.94
C PRO A 351 20.56 -13.46 2.53
N GLY A 352 20.46 -13.32 3.85
CA GLY A 352 20.71 -12.08 4.58
C GLY A 352 19.49 -11.16 4.78
N ASN A 353 18.42 -11.33 4.02
CA ASN A 353 17.17 -10.59 4.23
C ASN A 353 16.39 -11.16 5.42
N ALA A 354 15.49 -10.36 5.99
CA ALA A 354 14.55 -10.80 7.02
C ALA A 354 13.75 -12.03 6.54
N ALA A 355 13.68 -13.08 7.36
CA ALA A 355 13.00 -14.34 7.02
C ALA A 355 11.49 -14.19 7.14
N SER A 356 10.94 -13.22 6.40
CA SER A 356 9.52 -12.96 6.26
C SER A 356 9.03 -13.50 4.92
N PHE A 357 7.99 -14.34 4.93
CA PHE A 357 7.50 -15.04 3.75
C PHE A 357 6.07 -15.53 3.93
N VAL A 358 5.43 -15.91 2.82
CA VAL A 358 4.12 -16.53 2.80
C VAL A 358 4.21 -17.88 2.10
N LEU A 359 3.72 -18.94 2.75
CA LEU A 359 3.51 -20.25 2.11
C LEU A 359 2.11 -20.29 1.51
N VAL A 360 2.01 -20.50 0.21
CA VAL A 360 0.74 -20.45 -0.53
C VAL A 360 0.45 -21.82 -1.16
N GLU A 361 -0.76 -22.33 -0.98
CA GLU A 361 -1.20 -23.56 -1.64
C GLU A 361 -1.56 -23.29 -3.10
N ALA A 362 -0.56 -23.31 -3.96
CA ALA A 362 -0.68 -23.10 -5.41
C ALA A 362 0.41 -23.86 -6.17
N GLU A 363 0.13 -24.22 -7.42
CA GLU A 363 1.10 -24.88 -8.30
C GLU A 363 2.19 -23.94 -8.79
N ASN A 364 1.81 -22.69 -9.05
CA ASN A 364 2.69 -21.63 -9.53
C ASN A 364 2.09 -20.25 -9.23
N LEU A 365 2.84 -19.21 -9.54
CA LEU A 365 2.45 -17.82 -9.29
C LEU A 365 1.18 -17.40 -10.06
N ALA A 366 1.09 -17.78 -11.33
CA ALA A 366 -0.07 -17.43 -12.16
C ALA A 366 -1.37 -18.03 -11.60
N GLN A 367 -1.33 -19.30 -11.17
CA GLN A 367 -2.46 -19.93 -10.51
C GLN A 367 -2.78 -19.25 -9.17
N ALA A 368 -1.78 -18.91 -8.37
CA ALA A 368 -2.01 -18.23 -7.08
C ALA A 368 -2.84 -16.95 -7.24
N ILE A 369 -2.56 -16.17 -8.28
CA ILE A 369 -3.28 -14.92 -8.59
C ILE A 369 -4.65 -15.22 -9.21
N ALA A 370 -4.68 -16.05 -10.27
CA ALA A 370 -5.88 -16.31 -11.04
C ALA A 370 -7.00 -16.99 -10.21
N SER A 371 -6.62 -17.89 -9.31
CA SER A 371 -7.57 -18.60 -8.42
C SER A 371 -7.74 -17.92 -7.06
N ARG A 372 -7.03 -16.82 -6.79
CA ARG A 372 -6.99 -16.19 -5.48
C ARG A 372 -6.73 -17.24 -4.38
N ALA A 373 -5.54 -17.90 -4.46
CA ALA A 373 -5.20 -18.99 -3.55
C ALA A 373 -5.39 -18.58 -2.09
N MET A 374 -6.44 -19.13 -1.45
CA MET A 374 -6.88 -18.71 -0.11
C MET A 374 -6.00 -19.26 0.99
N LYS A 375 -5.61 -20.54 0.89
CA LYS A 375 -4.84 -21.21 1.95
C LYS A 375 -3.41 -20.72 1.99
N ARG A 376 -3.10 -19.94 3.01
CA ARG A 376 -1.81 -19.29 3.21
C ARG A 376 -1.37 -19.37 4.65
N VAL A 377 -0.06 -19.38 4.85
CA VAL A 377 0.55 -19.23 6.18
C VAL A 377 1.60 -18.12 6.10
N THR A 378 1.44 -17.10 6.91
CA THR A 378 2.31 -15.93 6.94
C THR A 378 3.35 -16.05 8.04
N TYR A 379 4.60 -15.81 7.69
CA TYR A 379 5.74 -15.82 8.61
C TYR A 379 6.42 -14.46 8.60
N ARG A 380 6.83 -14.01 9.78
CA ARG A 380 7.65 -12.83 9.98
C ARG A 380 8.89 -13.21 10.81
N ASN A 381 10.08 -12.93 10.28
CA ASN A 381 11.36 -13.27 10.93
C ASN A 381 11.43 -14.75 11.37
N GLY A 382 10.89 -15.65 10.55
CA GLY A 382 10.81 -17.09 10.84
C GLY A 382 9.69 -17.54 11.78
N VAL A 383 8.91 -16.60 12.35
CA VAL A 383 7.79 -16.89 13.26
C VAL A 383 6.45 -16.83 12.51
N LYS A 384 5.59 -17.82 12.71
CA LYS A 384 4.23 -17.80 12.17
C LYS A 384 3.41 -16.69 12.83
N VAL A 385 2.84 -15.78 12.01
CA VAL A 385 2.07 -14.62 12.47
C VAL A 385 0.63 -14.59 11.97
N GLY A 386 0.30 -15.38 10.94
CA GLY A 386 -1.04 -15.46 10.38
C GLY A 386 -1.29 -16.72 9.58
N GLU A 387 -2.56 -17.06 9.37
CA GLU A 387 -3.02 -18.17 8.53
C GLU A 387 -4.41 -17.87 7.98
N ALA A 388 -4.60 -18.12 6.69
CA ALA A 388 -5.90 -18.14 6.01
C ALA A 388 -6.21 -19.56 5.52
N GLU A 389 -7.46 -20.00 5.70
CA GLU A 389 -7.96 -21.34 5.32
C GLU A 389 -8.82 -21.30 4.05
#